data_3ba3c13cd9eae7425b249e66ab7f78a4
#
_entry.id   3ba3c13cd9eae7425b249e66ab7f78a4
#
_cell.length_a   1.000
_cell.length_b   1.000
_cell.length_c   1.000
_cell.angle_alpha   90.00
_cell.angle_beta   90.00
_cell.angle_gamma   90.00
#
_symmetry.space_group_name_H-M   'P 1'
#
loop_
_entity.id
_entity.type
_entity.pdbx_description
1 polymer ?
#
loop_
_entity_poly.entity_id
_entity_poly.type
_entity_poly.pdbx_seq_one_letter_code
_entity_poly.pdbx_strand_id
1 'polypeptide(L)'
;MIANHIPEAVTIPIGLRHSVPGILALPPRPLGVVLFAHGSGSSRFSRRNRYVADRLFDANLGWLLFDLLTDRESQSRDNVFDIPLLAERLQLATEWAAAYPATRDLVPGYFGASTGAAAALMAAAGTTRIRAVVSRGGRPDLAGEWLRRVTVPTLLIVGGEDHVVLELNARALELLGGTKEIIVVPRATHLFEEPGTLERVADEAARWFGRYLPVGADEPARSLTANSA
;
A
#
# COMPACT_ATOMS: atom_id res chain seq x y z
N MET A 1 -3.70 -28.87 2.64
CA MET A 1 -5.06 -28.37 2.94
C MET A 1 -4.97 -26.87 2.96
N ILE A 2 -5.46 -26.19 1.93
CA ILE A 2 -5.57 -24.72 1.89
C ILE A 2 -6.67 -24.38 2.89
N ALA A 3 -6.31 -23.76 4.00
CA ALA A 3 -7.28 -23.25 4.96
C ALA A 3 -8.15 -22.23 4.20
N ASN A 4 -9.43 -22.60 4.00
CA ASN A 4 -10.43 -21.71 3.42
C ASN A 4 -10.63 -20.54 4.41
N HIS A 5 -9.82 -19.51 4.27
CA HIS A 5 -10.00 -18.31 5.06
C HIS A 5 -11.05 -17.43 4.36
N ILE A 6 -12.20 -17.29 5.01
CA ILE A 6 -13.28 -16.41 4.52
C ILE A 6 -12.91 -14.98 4.93
N PRO A 7 -12.74 -14.06 3.95
CA PRO A 7 -12.53 -12.66 4.28
C PRO A 7 -13.67 -12.10 5.14
N GLU A 8 -13.32 -11.32 6.15
CA GLU A 8 -14.25 -10.70 7.08
C GLU A 8 -14.73 -9.34 6.57
N ALA A 9 -16.03 -9.10 6.57
CA ALA A 9 -16.57 -7.76 6.33
C ALA A 9 -16.40 -6.91 7.60
N VAL A 10 -15.77 -5.75 7.45
CA VAL A 10 -15.50 -4.83 8.56
C VAL A 10 -16.06 -3.45 8.27
N THR A 11 -16.28 -2.66 9.34
CA THR A 11 -16.71 -1.26 9.25
C THR A 11 -15.66 -0.39 9.92
N ILE A 12 -15.14 0.58 9.18
CA ILE A 12 -14.03 1.44 9.61
C ILE A 12 -14.59 2.84 9.89
N PRO A 13 -14.54 3.33 11.14
CA PRO A 13 -14.91 4.70 11.47
C PRO A 13 -13.97 5.70 10.80
N ILE A 14 -14.55 6.73 10.15
CA ILE A 14 -13.80 7.81 9.49
C ILE A 14 -14.21 9.18 10.02
N GLY A 15 -14.56 9.25 11.28
CA GLY A 15 -15.02 10.43 12.00
C GLY A 15 -16.15 10.08 12.97
N LEU A 16 -16.71 11.10 13.63
CA LEU A 16 -17.69 10.89 14.71
C LEU A 16 -19.01 10.25 14.25
N ARG A 17 -19.39 10.39 12.99
CA ARG A 17 -20.70 9.95 12.47
C ARG A 17 -20.63 9.20 11.15
N HIS A 18 -19.44 8.96 10.64
CA HIS A 18 -19.24 8.33 9.33
C HIS A 18 -18.34 7.11 9.45
N SER A 19 -18.63 6.12 8.66
CA SER A 19 -17.82 4.92 8.50
C SER A 19 -17.81 4.49 7.04
N VAL A 20 -16.79 3.74 6.67
CA VAL A 20 -16.67 3.11 5.36
C VAL A 20 -16.59 1.59 5.51
N PRO A 21 -17.12 0.84 4.53
CA PRO A 21 -17.02 -0.60 4.54
C PRO A 21 -15.62 -1.06 4.12
N GLY A 22 -15.17 -2.16 4.70
CA GLY A 22 -13.93 -2.83 4.36
C GLY A 22 -14.07 -4.35 4.32
N ILE A 23 -13.05 -4.99 3.79
CA ILE A 23 -12.88 -6.44 3.75
C ILE A 23 -11.48 -6.73 4.27
N LEU A 24 -11.39 -7.49 5.36
CA LEU A 24 -10.15 -7.91 6.00
C LEU A 24 -9.90 -9.39 5.76
N ALA A 25 -8.67 -9.76 5.43
CA ALA A 25 -8.25 -11.15 5.43
C ALA A 25 -6.87 -11.29 6.08
N LEU A 26 -6.75 -12.27 6.97
CA LEU A 26 -5.52 -12.57 7.69
C LEU A 26 -5.15 -14.05 7.50
N PRO A 27 -3.94 -14.38 7.03
CA PRO A 27 -3.45 -15.75 7.04
C PRO A 27 -3.26 -16.22 8.50
N PRO A 28 -3.10 -17.54 8.74
CA PRO A 28 -3.01 -18.08 10.10
C PRO A 28 -1.85 -17.52 10.94
N ARG A 29 -0.77 -17.08 10.32
CA ARG A 29 0.41 -16.46 10.94
C ARG A 29 0.85 -15.26 10.12
N PRO A 30 0.14 -14.13 10.18
CA PRO A 30 0.45 -12.97 9.36
C PRO A 30 1.76 -12.31 9.79
N LEU A 31 2.60 -12.01 8.81
CA LEU A 31 3.86 -11.26 8.98
C LEU A 31 3.62 -9.75 9.19
N GLY A 32 2.45 -9.28 8.81
CA GLY A 32 2.02 -7.89 8.88
C GLY A 32 0.68 -7.74 8.18
N VAL A 33 0.17 -6.51 8.07
CA VAL A 33 -1.09 -6.19 7.40
C VAL A 33 -0.90 -5.04 6.39
N VAL A 34 -1.42 -5.21 5.17
CA VAL A 34 -1.32 -4.20 4.12
C VAL A 34 -2.68 -3.54 3.91
N LEU A 35 -2.75 -2.22 4.12
CA LEU A 35 -3.92 -1.41 3.85
C LEU A 35 -3.85 -0.86 2.43
N PHE A 36 -4.93 -1.03 1.68
CA PHE A 36 -4.98 -0.67 0.26
C PHE A 36 -5.66 0.67 0.05
N ALA A 37 -4.95 1.62 -0.56
CA ALA A 37 -5.48 2.88 -1.06
C ALA A 37 -5.78 2.73 -2.56
N HIS A 38 -7.06 2.61 -2.90
CA HIS A 38 -7.50 2.51 -4.30
C HIS A 38 -7.38 3.84 -5.05
N GLY A 39 -7.29 3.79 -6.37
CA GLY A 39 -7.27 4.98 -7.23
C GLY A 39 -8.66 5.60 -7.45
N SER A 40 -8.66 6.76 -8.12
CA SER A 40 -9.88 7.45 -8.52
C SER A 40 -10.80 6.56 -9.37
N GLY A 41 -12.11 6.63 -9.11
CA GLY A 41 -13.10 5.81 -9.81
C GLY A 41 -13.05 4.31 -9.48
N SER A 42 -12.33 3.92 -8.42
CA SER A 42 -12.21 2.56 -7.92
C SER A 42 -12.79 2.44 -6.50
N SER A 43 -12.76 1.24 -5.94
CA SER A 43 -13.27 0.93 -4.60
C SER A 43 -12.57 -0.30 -4.02
N ARG A 44 -13.00 -0.74 -2.83
CA ARG A 44 -12.58 -2.02 -2.22
C ARG A 44 -12.83 -3.25 -3.11
N PHE A 45 -13.67 -3.12 -4.13
CA PHE A 45 -13.96 -4.18 -5.11
C PHE A 45 -13.05 -4.18 -6.34
N SER A 46 -12.01 -3.37 -6.36
CA SER A 46 -11.02 -3.38 -7.45
C SER A 46 -10.48 -4.78 -7.70
N ARG A 47 -10.73 -5.34 -8.88
CA ARG A 47 -10.23 -6.68 -9.25
C ARG A 47 -8.70 -6.75 -9.21
N ARG A 48 -8.02 -5.68 -9.65
CA ARG A 48 -6.56 -5.61 -9.64
C ARG A 48 -5.98 -5.54 -8.24
N ASN A 49 -6.56 -4.71 -7.35
CA ASN A 49 -6.13 -4.67 -5.95
C ASN A 49 -6.42 -6.00 -5.24
N ARG A 50 -7.57 -6.62 -5.53
CA ARG A 50 -7.91 -7.93 -4.98
C ARG A 50 -6.91 -9.01 -5.41
N TYR A 51 -6.53 -9.03 -6.69
CA TYR A 51 -5.51 -9.96 -7.20
C TYR A 51 -4.18 -9.80 -6.43
N VAL A 52 -3.68 -8.57 -6.27
CA VAL A 52 -2.47 -8.31 -5.48
C VAL A 52 -2.67 -8.73 -4.02
N ALA A 53 -3.80 -8.39 -3.41
CA ALA A 53 -4.12 -8.76 -2.03
C ALA A 53 -4.13 -10.26 -1.80
N ASP A 54 -4.71 -11.06 -2.72
CA ASP A 54 -4.71 -12.51 -2.65
C ASP A 54 -3.29 -13.09 -2.75
N ARG A 55 -2.43 -12.51 -3.59
CA ARG A 55 -1.00 -12.89 -3.68
C ARG A 55 -0.22 -12.54 -2.41
N LEU A 56 -0.53 -11.39 -1.77
CA LEU A 56 0.03 -11.05 -0.46
C LEU A 56 -0.38 -12.06 0.62
N PHE A 57 -1.65 -12.50 0.58
CA PHE A 57 -2.14 -13.53 1.50
C PHE A 57 -1.38 -14.86 1.36
N ASP A 58 -1.10 -15.30 0.12
CA ASP A 58 -0.28 -16.48 -0.16
C ASP A 58 1.15 -16.34 0.38
N ALA A 59 1.65 -15.09 0.48
CA ALA A 59 2.94 -14.75 1.09
C ALA A 59 2.88 -14.51 2.61
N ASN A 60 1.82 -14.96 3.29
CA ASN A 60 1.57 -14.75 4.73
C ASN A 60 1.44 -13.28 5.16
N LEU A 61 0.94 -12.41 4.30
CA LEU A 61 0.62 -11.02 4.62
C LEU A 61 -0.90 -10.83 4.67
N GLY A 62 -1.39 -10.26 5.77
CA GLY A 62 -2.78 -9.85 5.88
C GLY A 62 -3.05 -8.64 4.96
N TRP A 63 -4.31 -8.43 4.61
CA TRP A 63 -4.70 -7.27 3.82
C TRP A 63 -6.06 -6.70 4.25
N LEU A 64 -6.20 -5.39 4.07
CA LEU A 64 -7.43 -4.65 4.26
C LEU A 64 -7.76 -3.88 2.98
N LEU A 65 -8.82 -4.28 2.29
CA LEU A 65 -9.43 -3.55 1.18
C LEU A 65 -10.62 -2.76 1.72
N PHE A 66 -10.62 -1.45 1.59
CA PHE A 66 -11.70 -0.60 2.10
C PHE A 66 -11.89 0.62 1.18
N ASP A 67 -13.05 1.26 1.29
CA ASP A 67 -13.33 2.47 0.54
C ASP A 67 -12.76 3.69 1.28
N LEU A 68 -12.03 4.55 0.55
CA LEU A 68 -11.46 5.78 1.13
C LEU A 68 -12.51 6.87 1.36
N LEU A 69 -13.63 6.78 0.66
CA LEU A 69 -14.72 7.73 0.71
C LEU A 69 -16.05 6.99 0.93
N THR A 70 -17.01 7.65 1.55
CA THR A 70 -18.40 7.17 1.56
C THR A 70 -19.00 7.23 0.16
N ASP A 71 -20.09 6.49 -0.09
CA ASP A 71 -20.80 6.53 -1.38
C ASP A 71 -21.19 7.95 -1.77
N ARG A 72 -21.59 8.80 -0.80
CA ARG A 72 -21.92 10.20 -1.05
C ARG A 72 -20.71 11.04 -1.42
N GLU A 73 -19.60 10.90 -0.69
CA GLU A 73 -18.37 11.63 -0.95
C GLU A 73 -17.77 11.27 -2.30
N SER A 74 -17.85 9.99 -2.71
CA SER A 74 -17.29 9.48 -3.96
C SER A 74 -18.01 10.04 -5.22
N GLN A 75 -19.19 10.64 -5.06
CA GLN A 75 -19.90 11.30 -6.16
C GLN A 75 -19.31 12.68 -6.49
N SER A 76 -18.55 13.27 -5.58
CA SER A 76 -17.85 14.54 -5.83
C SER A 76 -16.47 14.28 -6.44
N ARG A 77 -16.23 14.85 -7.63
CA ARG A 77 -14.92 14.78 -8.27
C ARG A 77 -13.84 15.46 -7.42
N ASP A 78 -14.18 16.53 -6.71
CA ASP A 78 -13.24 17.24 -5.85
C ASP A 78 -12.74 16.32 -4.73
N ASN A 79 -13.62 15.57 -4.06
CA ASN A 79 -13.23 14.62 -3.04
C ASN A 79 -12.38 13.46 -3.59
N VAL A 80 -12.71 12.96 -4.79
CA VAL A 80 -12.00 11.84 -5.43
C VAL A 80 -10.53 12.19 -5.71
N PHE A 81 -10.22 13.46 -5.91
CA PHE A 81 -8.86 13.96 -6.16
C PHE A 81 -8.29 14.77 -4.98
N ASP A 82 -8.98 14.85 -3.85
CA ASP A 82 -8.49 15.47 -2.61
C ASP A 82 -7.51 14.52 -1.90
N ILE A 83 -6.25 14.59 -2.28
CA ILE A 83 -5.20 13.72 -1.73
C ILE A 83 -5.08 13.88 -0.20
N PRO A 84 -5.12 15.09 0.39
CA PRO A 84 -5.18 15.29 1.83
C PRO A 84 -6.33 14.52 2.50
N LEU A 85 -7.55 14.62 1.98
CA LEU A 85 -8.71 13.89 2.48
C LEU A 85 -8.49 12.38 2.41
N LEU A 86 -8.03 11.86 1.27
CA LEU A 86 -7.77 10.43 1.09
C LEU A 86 -6.66 9.93 2.03
N ALA A 87 -5.63 10.73 2.28
CA ALA A 87 -4.57 10.42 3.21
C ALA A 87 -5.07 10.38 4.66
N GLU A 88 -5.92 11.33 5.07
CA GLU A 88 -6.59 11.33 6.37
C GLU A 88 -7.42 10.05 6.56
N ARG A 89 -8.21 9.65 5.56
CA ARG A 89 -9.01 8.41 5.61
C ARG A 89 -8.14 7.17 5.80
N LEU A 90 -7.00 7.12 5.13
CA LEU A 90 -6.04 6.02 5.27
C LEU A 90 -5.39 6.00 6.66
N GLN A 91 -5.08 7.16 7.24
CA GLN A 91 -4.58 7.27 8.61
C GLN A 91 -5.63 6.81 9.63
N LEU A 92 -6.90 7.20 9.49
CA LEU A 92 -7.99 6.73 10.34
C LEU A 92 -8.18 5.21 10.25
N ALA A 93 -8.06 4.63 9.06
CA ALA A 93 -8.08 3.18 8.87
C ALA A 93 -6.87 2.51 9.55
N THR A 94 -5.72 3.15 9.59
CA THR A 94 -4.52 2.66 10.30
C THR A 94 -4.74 2.68 11.82
N GLU A 95 -5.32 3.74 12.36
CA GLU A 95 -5.66 3.82 13.78
C GLU A 95 -6.71 2.76 14.15
N TRP A 96 -7.71 2.54 13.31
CA TRP A 96 -8.68 1.47 13.47
C TRP A 96 -7.99 0.10 13.49
N ALA A 97 -7.09 -0.18 12.54
CA ALA A 97 -6.36 -1.45 12.47
C ALA A 97 -5.47 -1.67 13.71
N ALA A 98 -4.88 -0.59 14.27
CA ALA A 98 -4.09 -0.65 15.50
C ALA A 98 -4.93 -0.91 16.76
N ALA A 99 -6.24 -0.66 16.71
CA ALA A 99 -7.18 -0.94 17.80
C ALA A 99 -7.96 -2.24 17.60
N TYR A 100 -8.05 -2.76 16.38
CA TYR A 100 -8.84 -3.94 16.04
C TYR A 100 -8.16 -5.22 16.56
N PRO A 101 -8.86 -6.07 17.34
CA PRO A 101 -8.25 -7.20 18.04
C PRO A 101 -7.41 -8.14 17.17
N ALA A 102 -7.84 -8.35 15.91
CA ALA A 102 -7.16 -9.27 15.00
C ALA A 102 -5.90 -8.65 14.32
N THR A 103 -5.75 -7.32 14.32
CA THR A 103 -4.67 -6.62 13.61
C THR A 103 -3.79 -5.75 14.50
N ARG A 104 -4.18 -5.49 15.74
CA ARG A 104 -3.50 -4.54 16.65
C ARG A 104 -2.01 -4.84 16.89
N ASP A 105 -1.64 -6.10 16.82
CA ASP A 105 -0.26 -6.56 17.06
C ASP A 105 0.52 -6.74 15.73
N LEU A 106 -0.10 -6.41 14.58
CA LEU A 106 0.51 -6.53 13.26
C LEU A 106 1.14 -5.20 12.83
N VAL A 107 2.28 -5.31 12.17
CA VAL A 107 2.96 -4.16 11.57
C VAL A 107 2.26 -3.78 10.26
N PRO A 108 1.77 -2.53 10.11
CA PRO A 108 1.07 -2.12 8.91
C PRO A 108 1.99 -1.57 7.82
N GLY A 109 1.60 -1.83 6.56
CA GLY A 109 2.15 -1.20 5.36
C GLY A 109 1.03 -0.65 4.47
N TYR A 110 1.38 0.20 3.49
CA TYR A 110 0.44 0.75 2.53
C TYR A 110 0.71 0.25 1.12
N PHE A 111 -0.34 -0.15 0.42
CA PHE A 111 -0.33 -0.37 -1.02
C PHE A 111 -1.24 0.66 -1.69
N GLY A 112 -0.67 1.57 -2.47
CA GLY A 112 -1.40 2.61 -3.18
C GLY A 112 -1.42 2.39 -4.69
N ALA A 113 -2.57 2.65 -5.32
CA ALA A 113 -2.73 2.55 -6.77
C ALA A 113 -3.15 3.91 -7.36
N SER A 114 -2.48 4.36 -8.42
CA SER A 114 -2.78 5.63 -9.10
C SER A 114 -2.80 6.82 -8.10
N THR A 115 -3.93 7.57 -7.98
CA THR A 115 -4.10 8.63 -6.97
C THR A 115 -3.99 8.12 -5.53
N GLY A 116 -4.40 6.87 -5.25
CA GLY A 116 -4.24 6.23 -3.96
C GLY A 116 -2.78 6.08 -3.52
N ALA A 117 -1.83 6.04 -4.47
CA ALA A 117 -0.41 6.03 -4.13
C ALA A 117 0.05 7.38 -3.52
N ALA A 118 -0.46 8.50 -4.03
CA ALA A 118 -0.19 9.80 -3.43
C ALA A 118 -0.75 9.89 -2.01
N ALA A 119 -1.99 9.41 -1.81
CA ALA A 119 -2.60 9.35 -0.49
C ALA A 119 -1.78 8.47 0.48
N ALA A 120 -1.30 7.30 0.01
CA ALA A 120 -0.48 6.40 0.81
C ALA A 120 0.86 7.04 1.22
N LEU A 121 1.53 7.75 0.30
CA LEU A 121 2.79 8.45 0.57
C LEU A 121 2.59 9.61 1.54
N MET A 122 1.55 10.43 1.32
CA MET A 122 1.21 11.52 2.22
C MET A 122 0.84 11.02 3.62
N ALA A 123 0.02 9.97 3.72
CA ALA A 123 -0.33 9.35 4.98
C ALA A 123 0.89 8.80 5.73
N ALA A 124 1.80 8.11 5.02
CA ALA A 124 3.02 7.57 5.59
C ALA A 124 3.98 8.66 6.10
N ALA A 125 4.02 9.82 5.44
CA ALA A 125 4.80 10.97 5.90
C ALA A 125 4.28 11.58 7.21
N GLY A 126 3.03 11.36 7.55
CA GLY A 126 2.35 11.89 8.74
C GLY A 126 2.28 10.92 9.93
N THR A 127 2.84 9.70 9.83
CA THR A 127 2.78 8.70 10.91
C THR A 127 4.05 7.86 11.00
N THR A 128 4.38 7.43 12.22
CA THR A 128 5.49 6.47 12.48
C THR A 128 5.02 5.01 12.51
N ARG A 129 3.72 4.76 12.36
CA ARG A 129 3.15 3.40 12.43
C ARG A 129 3.45 2.56 11.20
N ILE A 130 3.58 3.19 10.03
CA ILE A 130 3.77 2.49 8.75
C ILE A 130 5.23 2.14 8.54
N ARG A 131 5.48 0.91 8.12
CA ARG A 131 6.84 0.38 7.95
C ARG A 131 7.27 0.23 6.49
N ALA A 132 6.35 0.20 5.55
CA ALA A 132 6.65 0.17 4.13
C ALA A 132 5.50 0.70 3.27
N VAL A 133 5.84 1.23 2.10
CA VAL A 133 4.88 1.66 1.08
C VAL A 133 5.21 1.00 -0.26
N VAL A 134 4.18 0.53 -0.96
CA VAL A 134 4.26 0.12 -2.37
C VAL A 134 3.29 0.97 -3.17
N SER A 135 3.77 1.57 -4.23
CA SER A 135 3.01 2.35 -5.21
C SER A 135 2.93 1.58 -6.53
N ARG A 136 1.72 1.32 -7.04
CA ARG A 136 1.49 0.69 -8.34
C ARG A 136 0.88 1.68 -9.33
N GLY A 137 1.62 1.99 -10.41
CA GLY A 137 1.18 2.98 -11.42
C GLY A 137 0.77 4.29 -10.75
N GLY A 138 1.52 4.67 -9.70
CA GLY A 138 1.13 5.75 -8.81
C GLY A 138 1.36 7.12 -9.39
N ARG A 139 0.63 8.10 -8.84
CA ARG A 139 0.82 9.54 -9.07
C ARG A 139 1.46 10.18 -7.83
N PRO A 140 2.73 9.81 -7.51
CA PRO A 140 3.41 10.32 -6.32
C PRO A 140 3.58 11.84 -6.34
N ASP A 141 3.65 12.44 -7.53
CA ASP A 141 3.69 13.88 -7.75
C ASP A 141 2.55 14.64 -7.02
N LEU A 142 1.38 14.02 -6.89
CA LEU A 142 0.24 14.61 -6.20
C LEU A 142 0.42 14.69 -4.66
N ALA A 143 1.41 13.99 -4.09
CA ALA A 143 1.78 14.16 -2.69
C ALA A 143 2.67 15.40 -2.46
N GLY A 144 3.19 16.03 -3.50
CA GLY A 144 3.91 17.30 -3.44
C GLY A 144 5.09 17.25 -2.46
N GLU A 145 5.22 18.30 -1.64
CA GLU A 145 6.30 18.43 -0.66
C GLU A 145 6.31 17.34 0.43
N TRP A 146 5.21 16.60 0.60
CA TRP A 146 5.16 15.50 1.57
C TRP A 146 6.13 14.38 1.22
N LEU A 147 6.50 14.22 -0.06
CA LEU A 147 7.47 13.21 -0.50
C LEU A 147 8.78 13.27 0.28
N ARG A 148 9.28 14.48 0.58
CA ARG A 148 10.54 14.67 1.34
C ARG A 148 10.46 14.17 2.79
N ARG A 149 9.27 13.99 3.32
CA ARG A 149 9.01 13.51 4.68
C ARG A 149 8.77 11.99 4.74
N VAL A 150 8.65 11.33 3.59
CA VAL A 150 8.50 9.86 3.53
C VAL A 150 9.87 9.23 3.77
N THR A 151 10.08 8.69 4.96
CA THR A 151 11.33 8.04 5.37
C THR A 151 11.25 6.52 5.41
N VAL A 152 10.04 5.97 5.32
CA VAL A 152 9.82 4.52 5.31
C VAL A 152 10.23 3.91 3.96
N PRO A 153 10.66 2.64 3.95
CA PRO A 153 10.96 1.91 2.72
C PRO A 153 9.83 2.01 1.71
N THR A 154 10.14 2.52 0.52
CA THR A 154 9.15 2.82 -0.52
C THR A 154 9.53 2.18 -1.85
N LEU A 155 8.62 1.38 -2.42
CA LEU A 155 8.74 0.77 -3.75
C LEU A 155 7.76 1.43 -4.72
N LEU A 156 8.28 1.95 -5.83
CA LEU A 156 7.50 2.48 -6.94
C LEU A 156 7.50 1.45 -8.08
N ILE A 157 6.32 0.96 -8.48
CA ILE A 157 6.16 0.01 -9.59
C ILE A 157 5.41 0.71 -10.71
N VAL A 158 6.03 0.82 -11.88
CA VAL A 158 5.50 1.58 -13.00
C VAL A 158 5.51 0.75 -14.28
N GLY A 159 4.50 0.92 -15.12
CA GLY A 159 4.47 0.30 -16.46
C GLY A 159 5.47 0.96 -17.41
N GLY A 160 6.20 0.16 -18.17
CA GLY A 160 7.20 0.67 -19.13
C GLY A 160 6.60 1.48 -20.29
N GLU A 161 5.32 1.22 -20.61
CA GLU A 161 4.58 1.97 -21.64
C GLU A 161 3.79 3.17 -21.07
N ASP A 162 3.82 3.36 -19.75
CA ASP A 162 3.21 4.52 -19.08
C ASP A 162 4.24 5.63 -18.90
N HIS A 163 4.74 6.16 -20.02
CA HIS A 163 5.89 7.07 -20.09
C HIS A 163 5.72 8.31 -19.20
N VAL A 164 4.53 8.91 -19.18
CA VAL A 164 4.25 10.11 -18.35
C VAL A 164 4.35 9.77 -16.87
N VAL A 165 3.74 8.68 -16.44
CA VAL A 165 3.77 8.24 -15.04
C VAL A 165 5.18 7.76 -14.65
N LEU A 166 5.92 7.16 -15.59
CA LEU A 166 7.31 6.76 -15.34
C LEU A 166 8.19 7.98 -15.04
N GLU A 167 8.07 9.06 -15.80
CA GLU A 167 8.82 10.29 -15.52
C GLU A 167 8.45 10.92 -14.18
N LEU A 168 7.15 10.96 -13.84
CA LEU A 168 6.67 11.45 -12.55
C LEU A 168 7.21 10.63 -11.37
N ASN A 169 7.28 9.31 -11.53
CA ASN A 169 7.84 8.42 -10.50
C ASN A 169 9.36 8.54 -10.38
N ALA A 170 10.08 8.73 -11.48
CA ALA A 170 11.52 8.98 -11.44
C ALA A 170 11.85 10.26 -10.66
N ARG A 171 11.11 11.35 -10.91
CA ARG A 171 11.24 12.61 -10.16
C ARG A 171 10.88 12.44 -8.68
N ALA A 172 9.82 11.71 -8.38
CA ALA A 172 9.40 11.46 -7.01
C ALA A 172 10.43 10.61 -6.25
N LEU A 173 11.07 9.64 -6.92
CA LEU A 173 12.13 8.83 -6.34
C LEU A 173 13.27 9.70 -5.80
N GLU A 174 13.65 10.77 -6.48
CA GLU A 174 14.69 11.68 -6.01
C GLU A 174 14.30 12.39 -4.70
N LEU A 175 13.02 12.70 -4.53
CA LEU A 175 12.50 13.44 -3.37
C LEU A 175 12.27 12.55 -2.14
N LEU A 176 11.94 11.27 -2.32
CA LEU A 176 11.70 10.35 -1.21
C LEU A 176 12.95 10.22 -0.33
N GLY A 177 12.74 10.20 0.98
CA GLY A 177 13.76 9.84 1.97
C GLY A 177 13.88 8.32 2.15
N GLY A 178 14.83 7.87 2.96
CA GLY A 178 14.97 6.47 3.33
C GLY A 178 15.30 5.50 2.18
N THR A 179 15.03 4.22 2.40
CA THR A 179 15.20 3.18 1.38
C THR A 179 14.13 3.28 0.32
N LYS A 180 14.52 3.34 -0.93
CA LYS A 180 13.61 3.52 -2.06
C LYS A 180 14.06 2.75 -3.28
N GLU A 181 13.10 2.23 -4.04
CA GLU A 181 13.34 1.45 -5.27
C GLU A 181 12.26 1.80 -6.30
N ILE A 182 12.64 1.80 -7.58
CA ILE A 182 11.70 1.86 -8.69
C ILE A 182 11.85 0.62 -9.57
N ILE A 183 10.73 -0.03 -9.88
CA ILE A 183 10.67 -1.17 -10.80
C ILE A 183 9.82 -0.78 -11.99
N VAL A 184 10.41 -0.87 -13.17
CA VAL A 184 9.71 -0.69 -14.44
C VAL A 184 9.30 -2.07 -14.96
N VAL A 185 7.99 -2.28 -15.13
CA VAL A 185 7.47 -3.54 -15.68
C VAL A 185 7.39 -3.40 -17.21
N PRO A 186 8.22 -4.13 -17.97
CA PRO A 186 8.26 -4.01 -19.43
C PRO A 186 6.89 -4.28 -20.07
N ARG A 187 6.53 -3.55 -21.09
CA ARG A 187 5.29 -3.68 -21.87
C ARG A 187 4.00 -3.42 -21.10
N ALA A 188 4.08 -3.10 -19.80
CA ALA A 188 2.90 -2.76 -19.01
C ALA A 188 2.45 -1.32 -19.29
N THR A 189 1.15 -1.15 -19.50
CA THR A 189 0.47 0.16 -19.50
C THR A 189 0.07 0.55 -18.05
N HIS A 190 -0.64 1.66 -17.88
CA HIS A 190 -1.04 2.19 -16.57
C HIS A 190 -1.81 1.18 -15.71
N LEU A 191 -2.63 0.35 -16.33
CA LEU A 191 -3.53 -0.57 -15.61
C LEU A 191 -2.94 -1.97 -15.40
N PHE A 192 -1.78 -2.30 -16.00
CA PHE A 192 -1.15 -3.61 -15.91
C PHE A 192 -2.10 -4.74 -16.37
N GLU A 193 -2.73 -4.55 -17.54
CA GLU A 193 -3.69 -5.49 -18.10
C GLU A 193 -3.03 -6.52 -19.03
N GLU A 194 -1.79 -6.27 -19.42
CA GLU A 194 -1.00 -7.15 -20.27
C GLU A 194 -0.61 -8.43 -19.50
N PRO A 195 -0.60 -9.59 -20.17
CA PRO A 195 -0.30 -10.87 -19.51
C PRO A 195 1.02 -10.86 -18.74
N GLY A 196 0.98 -11.29 -17.49
CA GLY A 196 2.14 -11.41 -16.59
C GLY A 196 2.56 -10.09 -15.90
N THR A 197 1.96 -8.96 -16.28
CA THR A 197 2.37 -7.64 -15.72
C THR A 197 1.83 -7.41 -14.32
N LEU A 198 0.59 -7.78 -14.05
CA LEU A 198 0.00 -7.67 -12.73
C LEU A 198 0.56 -8.72 -11.76
N GLU A 199 0.89 -9.89 -12.26
CA GLU A 199 1.63 -10.94 -11.53
C GLU A 199 2.96 -10.39 -11.04
N ARG A 200 3.72 -9.71 -11.92
CA ARG A 200 4.99 -9.08 -11.56
C ARG A 200 4.80 -8.02 -10.46
N VAL A 201 3.77 -7.19 -10.56
CA VAL A 201 3.43 -6.23 -9.49
C VAL A 201 3.21 -6.92 -8.16
N ALA A 202 2.43 -8.00 -8.15
CA ALA A 202 2.08 -8.71 -6.93
C ALA A 202 3.30 -9.39 -6.29
N ASP A 203 4.16 -10.01 -7.10
CA ASP A 203 5.40 -10.66 -6.63
C ASP A 203 6.37 -9.63 -6.02
N GLU A 204 6.54 -8.46 -6.66
CA GLU A 204 7.40 -7.40 -6.13
C GLU A 204 6.83 -6.76 -4.86
N ALA A 205 5.52 -6.58 -4.79
CA ALA A 205 4.85 -6.11 -3.58
C ALA A 205 5.02 -7.10 -2.42
N ALA A 206 4.84 -8.41 -2.69
CA ALA A 206 5.03 -9.47 -1.70
C ALA A 206 6.48 -9.53 -1.20
N ARG A 207 7.46 -9.44 -2.12
CA ARG A 207 8.89 -9.36 -1.79
C ARG A 207 9.18 -8.16 -0.87
N TRP A 208 8.65 -6.98 -1.22
CA TRP A 208 8.89 -5.75 -0.48
C TRP A 208 8.28 -5.79 0.93
N PHE A 209 7.01 -6.10 1.04
CA PHE A 209 6.35 -6.20 2.34
C PHE A 209 6.91 -7.35 3.20
N GLY A 210 7.23 -8.49 2.59
CA GLY A 210 7.87 -9.62 3.29
C GLY A 210 9.24 -9.27 3.88
N ARG A 211 9.94 -8.28 3.29
CA ARG A 211 11.22 -7.80 3.81
C ARG A 211 11.06 -6.81 4.98
N TYR A 212 10.03 -5.95 4.96
CA TYR A 212 9.96 -4.81 5.86
C TYR A 212 8.86 -4.88 6.93
N LEU A 213 7.84 -5.74 6.78
CA LEU A 213 6.77 -5.84 7.77
C LEU A 213 7.02 -6.85 8.91
N PRO A 214 7.85 -7.91 8.78
CA PRO A 214 8.09 -8.80 9.91
C PRO A 214 8.66 -8.04 11.11
N VAL A 215 8.22 -8.40 12.31
CA VAL A 215 8.74 -7.85 13.57
C VAL A 215 10.23 -8.19 13.67
N GLY A 216 11.09 -7.19 13.88
CA GLY A 216 12.54 -7.38 13.93
C GLY A 216 13.29 -7.10 12.62
N ALA A 217 12.61 -6.71 11.55
CA ALA A 217 13.23 -6.41 10.25
C ALA A 217 14.21 -5.21 10.25
N ASP A 218 14.29 -4.46 11.34
CA ASP A 218 15.17 -3.27 11.46
C ASP A 218 16.60 -3.55 11.96
N GLU A 219 16.98 -4.79 12.27
CA GLU A 219 18.39 -5.07 12.51
C GLU A 219 19.13 -5.14 11.16
N PRO A 220 20.05 -4.19 10.85
CA PRO A 220 20.97 -4.38 9.73
C PRO A 220 21.69 -5.70 9.97
N ALA A 221 21.74 -6.56 8.96
CA ALA A 221 22.49 -7.80 9.01
C ALA A 221 23.89 -7.49 9.59
N ARG A 222 24.13 -7.89 10.83
CA ARG A 222 25.46 -7.82 11.44
C ARG A 222 26.34 -8.61 10.52
N SER A 223 27.28 -7.92 9.87
CA SER A 223 28.33 -8.57 9.11
C SER A 223 29.04 -9.53 10.05
N LEU A 224 28.86 -10.83 9.80
CA LEU A 224 29.73 -11.86 10.36
C LEU A 224 31.10 -11.64 9.75
N THR A 225 31.85 -10.69 10.29
CA THR A 225 33.29 -10.70 10.12
C THR A 225 33.79 -11.88 10.95
N ALA A 226 34.09 -12.97 10.23
CA ALA A 226 34.86 -14.07 10.77
C ALA A 226 36.19 -13.52 11.30
N ASN A 227 36.35 -13.55 12.61
CA ASN A 227 37.68 -13.48 13.22
C ASN A 227 38.31 -14.85 13.04
N SER A 228 39.18 -14.96 12.04
CA SER A 228 40.20 -16.01 12.00
C SER A 228 41.47 -15.42 12.60
N ALA A 229 41.82 -15.92 13.73
CA ALA A 229 43.16 -15.89 14.29
C ALA A 229 43.48 -17.28 14.83
#